data_f79b338ce37b68ac39897cd1286e1efe
#
_entry.id   f79b338ce37b68ac39897cd1286e1efe
#
_cell.length_a   1.000
_cell.length_b   1.000
_cell.length_c   1.000
_cell.angle_alpha   90.00
_cell.angle_beta   90.00
_cell.angle_gamma   90.00
#
_symmetry.space_group_name_H-M   'P 1'
#
loop_
_entity.id
_entity.type
_entity.pdbx_description
1 polymer ?
#
loop_
_entity_poly.entity_id
_entity_poly.type
_entity_poly.pdbx_seq_one_letter_code
_entity_poly.pdbx_strand_id
1 'polypeptide(L)'
;MKNRMCGKCITYIDSEIGGIMEQIYDLIIIGSGPAGLGAAIYAKRAELETLVIEKEMMSGGQVLTTYEVDNYAGLPGIGGFDLGMKCREHADKLGVEFAKDTVQKIESAESADASGKEEEQELLTAAEAGAERPPVIYQVVCKKETRLARAVIIASGAHHRKLEILGEAEFTGKGVSYCATCDGAFFRKKTTAVIGGGDVALEDAIFLARLCEKVYVIHRRDEFRGAKSLQKRLMELPNVEILWDTVPEEIVGTDKVETLRILNKKTGEKNDLAV
;
A
#
# COMPACT_ATOMS: atom_id res chain seq x y z
N MET A 1 -13.90 52.79 9.51
CA MET A 1 -13.88 51.95 8.30
C MET A 1 -12.59 51.18 8.28
N LYS A 2 -12.57 49.91 8.72
CA LYS A 2 -11.42 49.05 8.67
C LYS A 2 -11.70 47.95 7.62
N ASN A 3 -11.07 48.11 6.46
CA ASN A 3 -11.02 47.06 5.46
C ASN A 3 -10.19 45.90 5.96
N ARG A 4 -10.79 44.76 6.24
CA ARG A 4 -10.09 43.48 6.32
C ARG A 4 -9.99 42.93 4.89
N MET A 5 -8.83 43.09 4.28
CA MET A 5 -8.50 42.35 3.06
C MET A 5 -8.17 40.91 3.48
N CYS A 6 -9.00 39.97 3.01
CA CYS A 6 -8.69 38.54 3.02
C CYS A 6 -7.61 38.32 1.95
N GLY A 7 -6.35 38.16 2.40
CA GLY A 7 -5.24 37.94 1.48
C GLY A 7 -5.22 36.46 1.04
N LYS A 8 -5.69 36.19 -0.17
CA LYS A 8 -5.24 35.02 -0.92
C LYS A 8 -3.81 35.30 -1.35
N CYS A 9 -2.84 34.81 -0.59
CA CYS A 9 -1.45 34.82 -1.03
C CYS A 9 -1.25 33.80 -2.14
N ILE A 10 -1.43 34.21 -3.37
CA ILE A 10 -0.93 33.50 -4.54
C ILE A 10 0.49 33.98 -4.72
N THR A 11 1.47 33.22 -4.24
CA THR A 11 2.88 33.49 -4.52
C THR A 11 3.26 32.83 -5.84
N TYR A 12 3.38 33.65 -6.89
CA TYR A 12 3.94 33.24 -8.18
C TYR A 12 5.46 33.39 -8.12
N ILE A 13 6.17 32.39 -8.60
CA ILE A 13 7.59 32.54 -8.93
C ILE A 13 7.65 33.01 -10.37
N ASP A 14 8.07 34.26 -10.55
CA ASP A 14 8.25 34.88 -11.86
C ASP A 14 9.56 34.32 -12.46
N SER A 15 9.47 33.26 -13.26
CA SER A 15 10.56 32.83 -14.11
C SER A 15 10.29 33.29 -15.54
N GLU A 16 11.04 34.26 -16.00
CA GLU A 16 11.08 34.72 -17.41
C GLU A 16 11.60 33.61 -18.34
N ILE A 17 10.79 32.56 -18.53
CA ILE A 17 10.93 31.65 -19.67
C ILE A 17 9.52 31.20 -20.06
N GLY A 18 8.92 31.87 -21.04
CA GLY A 18 7.80 31.36 -21.83
C GLY A 18 6.47 31.15 -21.08
N GLY A 19 5.85 32.16 -20.58
CA GLY A 19 4.39 32.46 -20.58
C GLY A 19 3.35 31.42 -20.12
N ILE A 20 3.70 30.36 -19.38
CA ILE A 20 2.72 29.46 -18.74
C ILE A 20 3.00 29.50 -17.24
N MET A 21 2.08 30.11 -16.48
CA MET A 21 2.16 30.09 -15.02
C MET A 21 1.91 28.65 -14.55
N GLU A 22 2.94 27.97 -14.05
CA GLU A 22 2.80 26.64 -13.47
C GLU A 22 2.02 26.72 -12.15
N GLN A 23 0.92 26.00 -12.06
CA GLN A 23 0.10 25.91 -10.84
C GLN A 23 0.88 25.17 -9.75
N ILE A 24 1.03 25.80 -8.57
CA ILE A 24 1.60 25.15 -7.39
C ILE A 24 0.46 24.70 -6.48
N TYR A 25 0.29 23.39 -6.30
CA TYR A 25 -0.67 22.84 -5.35
C TYR A 25 -0.16 22.97 -3.92
N ASP A 26 -1.06 23.17 -2.96
CA ASP A 26 -0.70 23.07 -1.54
C ASP A 26 -0.36 21.63 -1.18
N LEU A 27 -1.07 20.67 -1.80
CA LEU A 27 -0.88 19.25 -1.56
C LEU A 27 -1.10 18.42 -2.83
N ILE A 28 -0.14 17.55 -3.15
CA ILE A 28 -0.35 16.44 -4.10
C ILE A 28 -0.40 15.14 -3.33
N ILE A 29 -1.41 14.30 -3.60
CA ILE A 29 -1.59 12.98 -3.03
C ILE A 29 -1.40 11.94 -4.12
N ILE A 30 -0.51 10.98 -3.90
CA ILE A 30 -0.18 9.93 -4.85
C ILE A 30 -0.93 8.65 -4.48
N GLY A 31 -1.93 8.31 -5.27
CA GLY A 31 -2.80 7.15 -5.07
C GLY A 31 -4.16 7.52 -4.48
N SER A 32 -5.21 6.89 -5.01
CA SER A 32 -6.61 7.10 -4.64
C SER A 32 -7.25 5.87 -3.98
N GLY A 33 -6.47 5.11 -3.22
CA GLY A 33 -6.99 4.11 -2.28
C GLY A 33 -7.64 4.79 -1.06
N PRO A 34 -8.18 4.02 -0.10
CA PRO A 34 -8.85 4.58 1.08
C PRO A 34 -8.01 5.59 1.86
N ALA A 35 -6.69 5.38 1.94
CA ALA A 35 -5.78 6.31 2.62
C ALA A 35 -5.66 7.65 1.86
N GLY A 36 -5.46 7.60 0.54
CA GLY A 36 -5.34 8.80 -0.30
C GLY A 36 -6.65 9.58 -0.37
N LEU A 37 -7.78 8.88 -0.53
CA LEU A 37 -9.11 9.51 -0.51
C LEU A 37 -9.42 10.14 0.84
N GLY A 38 -9.08 9.45 1.95
CA GLY A 38 -9.21 10.02 3.29
C GLY A 38 -8.40 11.30 3.46
N ALA A 39 -7.13 11.28 3.05
CA ALA A 39 -6.26 12.47 3.09
C ALA A 39 -6.83 13.62 2.23
N ALA A 40 -7.31 13.32 1.01
CA ALA A 40 -7.90 14.31 0.10
C ALA A 40 -9.15 14.98 0.69
N ILE A 41 -10.03 14.18 1.33
CA ILE A 41 -11.24 14.69 2.00
C ILE A 41 -10.85 15.71 3.08
N TYR A 42 -9.88 15.39 3.92
CA TYR A 42 -9.44 16.31 4.98
C TYR A 42 -8.68 17.52 4.44
N ALA A 43 -7.89 17.37 3.40
CA ALA A 43 -7.19 18.47 2.74
C ALA A 43 -8.19 19.49 2.16
N LYS A 44 -9.23 19.04 1.46
CA LYS A 44 -10.27 19.94 0.95
C LYS A 44 -11.11 20.58 2.06
N ARG A 45 -11.36 19.88 3.15
CA ARG A 45 -12.00 20.49 4.34
C ARG A 45 -11.14 21.58 4.99
N ALA A 46 -9.82 21.51 4.84
CA ALA A 46 -8.88 22.56 5.25
C ALA A 46 -8.69 23.65 4.18
N GLU A 47 -9.49 23.63 3.10
CA GLU A 47 -9.44 24.57 1.97
C GLU A 47 -8.11 24.57 1.21
N LEU A 48 -7.34 23.45 1.25
CA LEU A 48 -6.11 23.32 0.50
C LEU A 48 -6.38 23.04 -0.98
N GLU A 49 -5.60 23.69 -1.85
CA GLU A 49 -5.56 23.35 -3.28
C GLU A 49 -4.89 21.99 -3.43
N THR A 50 -5.73 20.96 -3.65
CA THR A 50 -5.32 19.55 -3.56
C THR A 50 -5.56 18.82 -4.86
N LEU A 51 -4.52 18.10 -5.34
CA LEU A 51 -4.57 17.19 -6.47
C LEU A 51 -4.30 15.75 -6.02
N VAL A 52 -5.14 14.82 -6.46
CA VAL A 52 -4.88 13.38 -6.32
C VAL A 52 -4.43 12.81 -7.66
N ILE A 53 -3.27 12.15 -7.69
CA ILE A 53 -2.75 11.49 -8.90
C ILE A 53 -2.98 9.98 -8.77
N GLU A 54 -3.70 9.41 -9.73
CA GLU A 54 -4.00 7.98 -9.79
C GLU A 54 -3.58 7.39 -11.14
N LYS A 55 -2.91 6.24 -11.12
CA LYS A 55 -2.48 5.53 -12.34
C LYS A 55 -3.60 4.66 -12.93
N GLU A 56 -4.47 4.13 -12.09
CA GLU A 56 -5.55 3.24 -12.50
C GLU A 56 -6.77 4.03 -13.01
N MET A 57 -7.70 3.32 -13.67
CA MET A 57 -8.94 3.93 -14.16
C MET A 57 -9.92 4.26 -13.04
N MET A 58 -9.85 3.53 -11.95
CA MET A 58 -10.79 3.63 -10.83
C MET A 58 -10.04 3.92 -9.53
N SER A 59 -10.65 4.74 -8.71
CA SER A 59 -10.24 4.96 -7.32
C SER A 59 -10.68 3.80 -6.43
N GLY A 60 -9.95 3.57 -5.32
CA GLY A 60 -10.25 2.53 -4.33
C GLY A 60 -9.06 1.63 -4.03
N GLY A 61 -8.12 1.49 -4.98
CA GLY A 61 -6.92 0.68 -4.78
C GLY A 61 -7.26 -0.79 -4.53
N GLN A 62 -6.52 -1.46 -3.66
CA GLN A 62 -6.69 -2.91 -3.39
C GLN A 62 -8.07 -3.28 -2.83
N VAL A 63 -8.74 -2.37 -2.13
CA VAL A 63 -10.05 -2.68 -1.53
C VAL A 63 -11.09 -3.05 -2.58
N LEU A 64 -10.95 -2.59 -3.82
CA LEU A 64 -11.91 -2.89 -4.90
C LEU A 64 -12.12 -4.39 -5.16
N THR A 65 -11.12 -5.22 -4.87
CA THR A 65 -11.17 -6.67 -5.06
C THR A 65 -11.57 -7.44 -3.80
N THR A 66 -11.77 -6.74 -2.68
CA THR A 66 -12.19 -7.36 -1.42
C THR A 66 -13.70 -7.64 -1.46
N TYR A 67 -14.08 -8.89 -1.22
CA TYR A 67 -15.49 -9.29 -1.25
C TYR A 67 -16.30 -8.59 -0.17
N GLU A 68 -15.80 -8.56 1.06
CA GLU A 68 -16.46 -8.01 2.23
C GLU A 68 -15.43 -7.35 3.16
N VAL A 69 -15.74 -6.17 3.64
CA VAL A 69 -14.88 -5.37 4.53
C VAL A 69 -15.57 -5.18 5.87
N ASP A 70 -15.08 -5.89 6.90
CA ASP A 70 -15.66 -5.84 8.25
C ASP A 70 -14.97 -4.88 9.21
N ASN A 71 -13.77 -4.43 8.84
CA ASN A 71 -12.92 -3.62 9.70
C ASN A 71 -12.91 -2.12 9.35
N TYR A 72 -13.81 -1.66 8.48
CA TYR A 72 -13.99 -0.23 8.21
C TYR A 72 -15.05 0.36 9.12
N ALA A 73 -14.64 1.28 9.99
CA ALA A 73 -15.51 1.85 11.01
C ALA A 73 -16.79 2.48 10.42
N GLY A 74 -17.95 2.06 10.93
CA GLY A 74 -19.26 2.56 10.49
C GLY A 74 -19.86 1.87 9.27
N LEU A 75 -19.11 0.99 8.59
CA LEU A 75 -19.58 0.26 7.39
C LEU A 75 -19.21 -1.23 7.44
N PRO A 76 -19.56 -1.98 8.52
CA PRO A 76 -19.26 -3.40 8.60
C PRO A 76 -20.01 -4.17 7.51
N GLY A 77 -19.37 -5.14 6.87
CA GLY A 77 -19.96 -5.97 5.83
C GLY A 77 -20.12 -5.31 4.46
N ILE A 78 -19.54 -4.12 4.26
CA ILE A 78 -19.60 -3.45 2.95
C ILE A 78 -18.70 -4.16 1.94
N GLY A 79 -19.15 -4.32 0.70
CA GLY A 79 -18.30 -4.75 -0.40
C GLY A 79 -17.17 -3.77 -0.65
N GLY A 80 -15.97 -4.27 -0.93
CA GLY A 80 -14.80 -3.40 -1.13
C GLY A 80 -14.95 -2.45 -2.31
N PHE A 81 -15.61 -2.88 -3.38
CA PHE A 81 -15.97 -2.01 -4.50
C PHE A 81 -16.84 -0.84 -4.05
N ASP A 82 -17.92 -1.12 -3.29
CA ASP A 82 -18.85 -0.10 -2.81
C ASP A 82 -18.17 0.86 -1.83
N LEU A 83 -17.27 0.35 -0.98
CA LEU A 83 -16.46 1.19 -0.10
C LEU A 83 -15.58 2.15 -0.89
N GLY A 84 -14.85 1.65 -1.89
CA GLY A 84 -14.01 2.47 -2.76
C GLY A 84 -14.81 3.57 -3.46
N MET A 85 -15.97 3.21 -4.02
CA MET A 85 -16.87 4.16 -4.70
C MET A 85 -17.45 5.20 -3.74
N LYS A 86 -17.88 4.81 -2.53
CA LYS A 86 -18.37 5.78 -1.52
C LYS A 86 -17.29 6.76 -1.08
N CYS A 87 -16.05 6.30 -0.87
CA CYS A 87 -14.94 7.19 -0.54
C CYS A 87 -14.64 8.17 -1.69
N ARG A 88 -14.67 7.68 -2.94
CA ARG A 88 -14.47 8.52 -4.12
C ARG A 88 -15.59 9.56 -4.27
N GLU A 89 -16.84 9.15 -4.17
CA GLU A 89 -18.00 10.05 -4.23
C GLU A 89 -17.93 11.17 -3.18
N HIS A 90 -17.46 10.84 -1.96
CA HIS A 90 -17.27 11.84 -0.90
C HIS A 90 -16.19 12.87 -1.29
N ALA A 91 -15.08 12.42 -1.84
CA ALA A 91 -14.02 13.31 -2.32
C ALA A 91 -14.50 14.20 -3.46
N ASP A 92 -15.24 13.65 -4.43
CA ASP A 92 -15.83 14.40 -5.55
C ASP A 92 -16.81 15.48 -5.08
N LYS A 93 -17.67 15.19 -4.10
CA LYS A 93 -18.60 16.16 -3.48
C LYS A 93 -17.89 17.34 -2.83
N LEU A 94 -16.67 17.18 -2.36
CA LEU A 94 -15.85 18.25 -1.81
C LEU A 94 -15.01 18.99 -2.88
N GLY A 95 -15.12 18.59 -4.15
CA GLY A 95 -14.38 19.21 -5.23
C GLY A 95 -12.90 18.86 -5.25
N VAL A 96 -12.53 17.64 -4.85
CA VAL A 96 -11.16 17.14 -4.99
C VAL A 96 -10.85 17.01 -6.48
N GLU A 97 -9.70 17.55 -6.90
CA GLU A 97 -9.20 17.38 -8.26
C GLU A 97 -8.45 16.05 -8.40
N PHE A 98 -8.68 15.36 -9.53
CA PHE A 98 -8.03 14.09 -9.84
C PHE A 98 -7.33 14.14 -11.20
N ALA A 99 -6.10 13.66 -11.26
CA ALA A 99 -5.37 13.47 -12.49
C ALA A 99 -5.05 11.99 -12.72
N LYS A 100 -5.35 11.50 -13.93
CA LYS A 100 -4.92 10.17 -14.34
C LYS A 100 -3.52 10.24 -14.93
N ASP A 101 -2.54 9.87 -14.11
CA ASP A 101 -1.13 9.82 -14.48
C ASP A 101 -0.36 8.81 -13.61
N THR A 102 0.90 8.55 -13.98
CA THR A 102 1.79 7.67 -13.22
C THR A 102 2.97 8.48 -12.73
N VAL A 103 3.07 8.65 -11.42
CA VAL A 103 4.23 9.30 -10.79
C VAL A 103 5.45 8.40 -10.94
N GLN A 104 6.54 8.97 -11.42
CA GLN A 104 7.81 8.31 -11.62
C GLN A 104 8.84 8.70 -10.57
N LYS A 105 8.85 9.98 -10.16
CA LYS A 105 9.84 10.54 -9.26
C LYS A 105 9.26 11.73 -8.50
N ILE A 106 9.79 12.01 -7.32
CA ILE A 106 9.56 13.21 -6.54
C ILE A 106 10.94 13.82 -6.26
N GLU A 107 11.11 15.10 -6.57
CA GLU A 107 12.34 15.85 -6.35
C GLU A 107 12.03 17.13 -5.61
N SER A 108 12.97 17.65 -4.82
CA SER A 108 12.88 19.04 -4.35
C SER A 108 13.36 19.97 -5.47
N ALA A 109 12.69 21.10 -5.67
CA ALA A 109 13.08 22.06 -6.71
C ALA A 109 14.48 22.67 -6.47
N GLU A 110 14.98 22.61 -5.23
CA GLU A 110 16.31 23.13 -4.84
C GLU A 110 17.45 22.13 -5.11
N SER A 111 17.17 20.83 -5.32
CA SER A 111 18.20 19.80 -5.44
C SER A 111 18.80 19.63 -6.85
N ALA A 112 18.44 20.47 -7.81
CA ALA A 112 18.96 20.35 -9.17
C ALA A 112 20.46 20.74 -9.31
N ASP A 113 21.06 21.45 -8.34
CA ASP A 113 22.40 22.00 -8.44
C ASP A 113 23.37 21.77 -7.26
N ALA A 114 23.03 20.98 -6.23
CA ALA A 114 23.91 20.83 -5.07
C ALA A 114 24.27 19.37 -4.74
N SER A 115 25.56 19.11 -4.55
CA SER A 115 26.10 17.86 -4.00
C SER A 115 25.74 17.74 -2.51
N GLY A 116 24.82 16.85 -2.20
CA GLY A 116 24.07 16.74 -0.94
C GLY A 116 24.83 16.42 0.35
N LYS A 117 25.97 17.02 0.62
CA LYS A 117 26.71 16.89 1.90
C LYS A 117 26.83 18.19 2.70
N GLU A 118 26.66 19.32 2.07
CA GLU A 118 26.73 20.63 2.77
C GLU A 118 25.37 21.09 3.29
N GLU A 119 24.26 20.68 2.62
CA GLU A 119 22.89 21.06 2.99
C GLU A 119 22.40 20.44 4.32
N GLU A 120 22.82 19.22 4.65
CA GLU A 120 22.37 18.54 5.88
C GLU A 120 22.90 19.25 7.14
N GLN A 121 24.06 19.87 7.05
CA GLN A 121 24.71 20.60 8.14
C GLN A 121 24.16 22.01 8.30
N GLU A 122 23.79 22.70 7.21
CA GLU A 122 23.09 23.99 7.23
C GLU A 122 21.65 23.86 7.74
N LEU A 123 20.94 22.78 7.38
CA LEU A 123 19.60 22.47 7.86
C LEU A 123 19.53 22.23 9.38
N LEU A 124 20.55 21.61 9.95
CA LEU A 124 20.64 21.37 11.41
C LEU A 124 20.91 22.68 12.17
N THR A 125 21.77 23.54 11.65
CA THR A 125 22.09 24.83 12.28
C THR A 125 20.96 25.86 12.18
N ALA A 126 20.20 25.86 11.10
CA ALA A 126 19.02 26.72 10.94
C ALA A 126 17.86 26.31 11.87
N ALA A 127 17.67 25.00 12.11
CA ALA A 127 16.66 24.50 13.03
C ALA A 127 16.96 24.89 14.50
N GLU A 128 18.24 24.95 14.88
CA GLU A 128 18.68 25.39 16.21
C GLU A 128 18.51 26.91 16.41
N ALA A 129 18.53 27.69 15.33
CA ALA A 129 18.41 29.15 15.37
C ALA A 129 16.93 29.65 15.38
N GLY A 130 15.92 28.76 15.27
CA GLY A 130 14.52 29.15 15.21
C GLY A 130 14.13 29.94 13.94
N ALA A 131 14.93 29.86 12.89
CA ALA A 131 14.65 30.50 11.60
C ALA A 131 13.54 29.73 10.87
N GLU A 132 12.56 30.45 10.30
CA GLU A 132 11.57 29.84 9.40
C GLU A 132 12.30 29.28 8.18
N ARG A 133 12.12 27.96 7.95
CA ARG A 133 12.69 27.31 6.77
C ARG A 133 12.04 27.88 5.50
N PRO A 134 12.81 28.16 4.44
CA PRO A 134 12.20 28.52 3.17
C PRO A 134 11.25 27.41 2.71
N PRO A 135 10.11 27.77 2.10
CA PRO A 135 9.14 26.77 1.64
C PRO A 135 9.75 25.91 0.53
N VAL A 136 9.94 24.64 0.79
CA VAL A 136 10.40 23.67 -0.20
C VAL A 136 9.26 23.41 -1.19
N ILE A 137 9.56 23.51 -2.49
CA ILE A 137 8.64 23.11 -3.56
C ILE A 137 9.07 21.76 -4.10
N TYR A 138 8.15 20.82 -4.15
CA TYR A 138 8.38 19.50 -4.71
C TYR A 138 7.93 19.44 -6.17
N GLN A 139 8.78 18.86 -7.01
CA GLN A 139 8.43 18.48 -8.38
C GLN A 139 7.96 17.02 -8.37
N VAL A 140 6.70 16.81 -8.72
CA VAL A 140 6.11 15.48 -8.90
C VAL A 140 6.16 15.15 -10.38
N VAL A 141 7.20 14.41 -10.78
CA VAL A 141 7.44 14.01 -12.16
C VAL A 141 6.56 12.82 -12.51
N CYS A 142 5.66 13.01 -13.46
CA CYS A 142 4.77 11.97 -13.95
C CYS A 142 5.09 11.59 -15.40
N LYS A 143 4.42 10.57 -15.94
CA LYS A 143 4.62 10.15 -17.33
C LYS A 143 4.20 11.19 -18.34
N LYS A 144 3.14 11.97 -18.04
CA LYS A 144 2.57 12.95 -18.97
C LYS A 144 3.09 14.35 -18.72
N GLU A 145 3.13 14.79 -17.47
CA GLU A 145 3.55 16.15 -17.11
C GLU A 145 4.13 16.19 -15.69
N THR A 146 4.96 17.19 -15.43
CA THR A 146 5.46 17.49 -14.08
C THR A 146 4.54 18.47 -13.40
N ARG A 147 4.30 18.30 -12.10
CA ARG A 147 3.45 19.16 -11.27
C ARG A 147 4.20 19.60 -10.03
N LEU A 148 3.88 20.80 -9.56
CA LEU A 148 4.53 21.41 -8.40
C LEU A 148 3.61 21.36 -7.18
N ALA A 149 4.20 21.07 -6.01
CA ALA A 149 3.45 21.05 -4.74
C ALA A 149 4.31 21.54 -3.58
N ARG A 150 3.65 22.14 -2.56
CA ARG A 150 4.26 22.50 -1.27
C ARG A 150 4.44 21.29 -0.36
N ALA A 151 3.57 20.29 -0.51
CA ALA A 151 3.62 19.04 0.24
C ALA A 151 3.16 17.86 -0.63
N VAL A 152 3.68 16.66 -0.33
CA VAL A 152 3.31 15.43 -1.02
C VAL A 152 2.96 14.35 -0.01
N ILE A 153 1.82 13.67 -0.20
CA ILE A 153 1.44 12.46 0.53
C ILE A 153 1.57 11.26 -0.40
N ILE A 154 2.39 10.29 -0.01
CA ILE A 154 2.53 9.02 -0.72
C ILE A 154 1.52 8.02 -0.14
N ALA A 155 0.44 7.77 -0.88
CA ALA A 155 -0.64 6.83 -0.55
C ALA A 155 -0.76 5.72 -1.62
N SER A 156 0.36 5.31 -2.19
CA SER A 156 0.44 4.38 -3.33
C SER A 156 0.05 2.93 -2.98
N GLY A 157 -0.23 2.65 -1.72
CA GLY A 157 -0.60 1.33 -1.23
C GLY A 157 0.54 0.33 -1.31
N ALA A 158 0.18 -0.94 -1.31
CA ALA A 158 1.10 -2.05 -1.47
C ALA A 158 0.53 -3.08 -2.44
N HIS A 159 1.38 -3.91 -2.99
CA HIS A 159 0.99 -5.09 -3.75
C HIS A 159 1.64 -6.32 -3.12
N HIS A 160 0.86 -7.38 -2.98
CA HIS A 160 1.41 -8.67 -2.58
C HIS A 160 2.40 -9.17 -3.65
N ARG A 161 3.42 -9.88 -3.19
CA ARG A 161 4.34 -10.55 -4.10
C ARG A 161 3.71 -11.85 -4.56
N LYS A 162 3.58 -12.03 -5.86
CA LYS A 162 3.19 -13.31 -6.45
C LYS A 162 4.34 -14.32 -6.35
N LEU A 163 3.98 -15.60 -6.29
CA LEU A 163 4.95 -16.70 -6.33
C LEU A 163 5.39 -17.02 -7.76
N GLU A 164 4.53 -16.68 -8.73
CA GLU A 164 4.73 -16.93 -10.17
C GLU A 164 4.87 -18.43 -10.50
N ILE A 165 4.14 -19.27 -9.75
CA ILE A 165 4.07 -20.71 -9.96
C ILE A 165 2.80 -21.11 -10.72
N LEU A 166 2.80 -22.32 -11.31
CA LEU A 166 1.63 -22.87 -11.99
C LEU A 166 0.44 -22.94 -11.03
N GLY A 167 -0.74 -22.60 -11.53
CA GLY A 167 -2.00 -22.61 -10.76
C GLY A 167 -2.23 -21.36 -9.89
N GLU A 168 -1.23 -20.54 -9.56
CA GLU A 168 -1.43 -19.38 -8.68
C GLU A 168 -2.48 -18.41 -9.24
N ALA A 169 -2.34 -18.02 -10.50
CA ALA A 169 -3.26 -17.07 -11.13
C ALA A 169 -4.64 -17.68 -11.37
N GLU A 170 -4.71 -18.96 -11.73
CA GLU A 170 -5.94 -19.70 -12.03
C GLU A 170 -6.82 -19.85 -10.78
N PHE A 171 -6.20 -20.18 -9.64
CA PHE A 171 -6.89 -20.42 -8.38
C PHE A 171 -6.98 -19.20 -7.47
N THR A 172 -6.55 -18.02 -7.92
CA THR A 172 -6.77 -16.76 -7.19
C THR A 172 -8.27 -16.52 -7.00
N GLY A 173 -8.72 -16.40 -5.72
CA GLY A 173 -10.14 -16.34 -5.35
C GLY A 173 -10.85 -17.70 -5.32
N LYS A 174 -10.16 -18.80 -5.68
CA LYS A 174 -10.70 -20.16 -5.64
C LYS A 174 -9.89 -21.08 -4.70
N GLY A 175 -9.30 -20.50 -3.66
CA GLY A 175 -8.44 -21.19 -2.70
C GLY A 175 -7.09 -20.53 -2.52
N VAL A 176 -6.61 -19.76 -3.49
CA VAL A 176 -5.44 -18.87 -3.34
C VAL A 176 -5.91 -17.49 -2.89
N SER A 177 -5.38 -17.02 -1.76
CA SER A 177 -5.64 -15.70 -1.21
C SER A 177 -4.33 -15.03 -0.80
N TYR A 178 -4.35 -13.69 -0.76
CA TYR A 178 -3.24 -12.86 -0.29
C TYR A 178 -3.60 -12.04 0.95
N CYS A 179 -4.74 -12.36 1.59
CA CYS A 179 -5.22 -11.67 2.79
C CYS A 179 -5.91 -12.69 3.70
N ALA A 180 -5.19 -13.18 4.70
CA ALA A 180 -5.75 -14.16 5.64
C ALA A 180 -6.90 -13.57 6.46
N THR A 181 -6.83 -12.31 6.86
CA THR A 181 -7.88 -11.64 7.64
C THR A 181 -9.15 -11.38 6.82
N CYS A 182 -9.01 -11.19 5.49
CA CYS A 182 -10.16 -11.00 4.60
C CYS A 182 -10.89 -12.32 4.34
N ASP A 183 -10.14 -13.36 4.00
CA ASP A 183 -10.69 -14.60 3.45
C ASP A 183 -10.64 -15.78 4.42
N GLY A 184 -9.98 -15.65 5.57
CA GLY A 184 -9.75 -16.76 6.51
C GLY A 184 -11.04 -17.46 7.00
N ALA A 185 -12.15 -16.72 7.06
CA ALA A 185 -13.44 -17.30 7.45
C ALA A 185 -13.91 -18.42 6.52
N PHE A 186 -13.58 -18.35 5.21
CA PHE A 186 -13.93 -19.38 4.22
C PHE A 186 -13.13 -20.68 4.39
N PHE A 187 -12.00 -20.61 5.12
CA PHE A 187 -11.11 -21.75 5.37
C PHE A 187 -11.28 -22.35 6.75
N ARG A 188 -12.33 -21.99 7.47
CA ARG A 188 -12.63 -22.55 8.81
C ARG A 188 -12.70 -24.08 8.75
N LYS A 189 -11.97 -24.74 9.69
CA LYS A 189 -11.87 -26.21 9.80
C LYS A 189 -11.28 -26.90 8.56
N LYS A 190 -10.56 -26.18 7.73
CA LYS A 190 -9.80 -26.75 6.60
C LYS A 190 -8.30 -26.75 6.91
N THR A 191 -7.54 -27.50 6.10
CA THR A 191 -6.09 -27.40 6.05
C THR A 191 -5.72 -26.25 5.12
N THR A 192 -4.75 -25.44 5.52
CA THR A 192 -4.26 -24.29 4.74
C THR A 192 -2.72 -24.26 4.72
N ALA A 193 -2.16 -23.61 3.71
CA ALA A 193 -0.72 -23.37 3.63
C ALA A 193 -0.43 -21.87 3.52
N VAL A 194 0.48 -21.36 4.35
CA VAL A 194 0.98 -19.98 4.30
C VAL A 194 2.40 -20.01 3.77
N ILE A 195 2.65 -19.23 2.72
CA ILE A 195 3.96 -19.17 2.06
C ILE A 195 4.67 -17.89 2.48
N GLY A 196 5.74 -18.03 3.25
CA GLY A 196 6.51 -16.88 3.69
C GLY A 196 7.26 -17.10 5.00
N GLY A 197 7.88 -16.04 5.53
CA GLY A 197 8.64 -16.07 6.80
C GLY A 197 9.02 -14.67 7.28
N GLY A 198 8.31 -13.63 6.80
CA GLY A 198 8.31 -12.27 7.35
C GLY A 198 7.12 -12.06 8.27
N ASP A 199 7.01 -10.87 8.88
CA ASP A 199 5.98 -10.56 9.87
C ASP A 199 4.58 -10.88 9.36
N VAL A 200 4.20 -10.40 8.18
CA VAL A 200 2.88 -10.64 7.58
C VAL A 200 2.54 -12.14 7.49
N ALA A 201 3.47 -12.97 6.99
CA ALA A 201 3.22 -14.40 6.86
C ALA A 201 3.07 -15.09 8.24
N LEU A 202 3.83 -14.65 9.25
CA LEU A 202 3.71 -15.20 10.61
C LEU A 202 2.39 -14.74 11.26
N GLU A 203 1.98 -13.50 11.08
CA GLU A 203 0.71 -12.97 11.57
C GLU A 203 -0.48 -13.69 10.92
N ASP A 204 -0.44 -13.85 9.60
CA ASP A 204 -1.45 -14.59 8.84
C ASP A 204 -1.56 -16.05 9.28
N ALA A 205 -0.43 -16.74 9.50
CA ALA A 205 -0.42 -18.12 9.98
C ALA A 205 -0.99 -18.22 11.40
N ILE A 206 -0.63 -17.31 12.30
CA ILE A 206 -1.19 -17.24 13.67
C ILE A 206 -2.70 -16.98 13.63
N PHE A 207 -3.15 -16.11 12.73
CA PHE A 207 -4.58 -15.84 12.56
C PHE A 207 -5.33 -17.06 12.04
N LEU A 208 -4.84 -17.68 10.96
CA LEU A 208 -5.44 -18.87 10.36
C LEU A 208 -5.46 -20.07 11.33
N ALA A 209 -4.45 -20.23 12.18
CA ALA A 209 -4.41 -21.29 13.17
C ALA A 209 -5.57 -21.28 14.17
N ARG A 210 -6.23 -20.11 14.36
CA ARG A 210 -7.44 -20.01 15.20
C ARG A 210 -8.71 -20.49 14.48
N LEU A 211 -8.70 -20.55 13.16
CA LEU A 211 -9.86 -20.85 12.33
C LEU A 211 -9.75 -22.23 11.69
N CYS A 212 -8.56 -22.57 11.22
CA CYS A 212 -8.28 -23.75 10.44
C CYS A 212 -7.97 -24.97 11.33
N GLU A 213 -8.21 -26.16 10.80
CA GLU A 213 -7.83 -27.41 11.45
C GLU A 213 -6.32 -27.58 11.49
N LYS A 214 -5.65 -27.27 10.37
CA LYS A 214 -4.21 -27.33 10.23
C LYS A 214 -3.67 -26.19 9.38
N VAL A 215 -2.50 -25.66 9.74
CA VAL A 215 -1.79 -24.64 8.98
C VAL A 215 -0.37 -25.09 8.71
N TYR A 216 -0.02 -25.26 7.45
CA TYR A 216 1.37 -25.42 7.03
C TYR A 216 2.00 -24.04 6.82
N VAL A 217 3.21 -23.83 7.35
CA VAL A 217 4.01 -22.62 7.05
C VAL A 217 5.21 -23.04 6.23
N ILE A 218 5.22 -22.68 4.95
CA ILE A 218 6.24 -23.06 4.00
C ILE A 218 7.27 -21.94 3.89
N HIS A 219 8.50 -22.25 4.31
CA HIS A 219 9.58 -21.28 4.28
C HIS A 219 10.81 -21.80 3.59
N ARG A 220 11.37 -21.00 2.65
CA ARG A 220 12.50 -21.36 1.79
C ARG A 220 13.88 -21.40 2.48
N ARG A 221 13.95 -21.08 3.78
CA ARG A 221 15.16 -21.06 4.62
C ARG A 221 14.91 -21.86 5.89
N ASP A 222 15.92 -22.00 6.69
CA ASP A 222 15.89 -22.69 7.99
C ASP A 222 15.60 -21.75 9.18
N GLU A 223 15.39 -20.44 8.90
CA GLU A 223 15.01 -19.46 9.92
C GLU A 223 14.06 -18.40 9.34
N PHE A 224 13.15 -17.92 10.17
CA PHE A 224 12.27 -16.80 9.84
C PHE A 224 12.98 -15.45 9.96
N ARG A 225 12.53 -14.47 9.17
CA ARG A 225 12.97 -13.08 9.25
C ARG A 225 12.04 -12.20 10.09
N GLY A 226 10.84 -12.68 10.37
CA GLY A 226 9.85 -11.96 11.16
C GLY A 226 10.27 -11.79 12.62
N ALA A 227 9.56 -10.92 13.34
CA ALA A 227 9.84 -10.61 14.75
C ALA A 227 9.87 -11.85 15.63
N LYS A 228 10.83 -11.93 16.56
CA LYS A 228 11.00 -13.09 17.45
C LYS A 228 9.77 -13.39 18.31
N SER A 229 8.99 -12.37 18.67
CA SER A 229 7.72 -12.53 19.39
C SER A 229 6.68 -13.29 18.58
N LEU A 230 6.57 -12.99 17.26
CA LEU A 230 5.68 -13.71 16.34
C LEU A 230 6.15 -15.15 16.13
N GLN A 231 7.46 -15.36 15.95
CA GLN A 231 8.04 -16.69 15.82
C GLN A 231 7.70 -17.57 17.03
N LYS A 232 7.96 -17.05 18.24
CA LYS A 232 7.65 -17.77 19.48
C LYS A 232 6.17 -18.14 19.56
N ARG A 233 5.29 -17.19 19.32
CA ARG A 233 3.84 -17.42 19.34
C ARG A 233 3.39 -18.46 18.33
N LEU A 234 3.96 -18.42 17.09
CA LEU A 234 3.64 -19.38 16.04
C LEU A 234 4.03 -20.81 16.43
N MET A 235 5.24 -20.98 16.99
CA MET A 235 5.81 -22.29 17.39
C MET A 235 5.06 -22.93 18.57
N GLU A 236 4.31 -22.17 19.34
CA GLU A 236 3.49 -22.66 20.45
C GLU A 236 2.11 -23.21 19.99
N LEU A 237 1.73 -23.00 18.70
CA LEU A 237 0.44 -23.42 18.19
C LEU A 237 0.44 -24.89 17.77
N PRO A 238 -0.42 -25.75 18.36
CA PRO A 238 -0.37 -27.19 18.17
C PRO A 238 -0.81 -27.66 16.77
N ASN A 239 -1.54 -26.82 16.04
CA ASN A 239 -2.04 -27.11 14.69
C ASN A 239 -1.24 -26.44 13.59
N VAL A 240 -0.06 -25.90 13.91
CA VAL A 240 0.88 -25.32 12.94
C VAL A 240 2.03 -26.27 12.71
N GLU A 241 2.35 -26.52 11.44
CA GLU A 241 3.54 -27.28 11.01
C GLU A 241 4.40 -26.42 10.11
N ILE A 242 5.69 -26.28 10.45
CA ILE A 242 6.64 -25.47 9.71
C ILE A 242 7.47 -26.36 8.80
N LEU A 243 7.44 -26.10 7.51
CA LEU A 243 8.21 -26.79 6.48
C LEU A 243 9.40 -25.89 6.06
N TRP A 244 10.54 -26.15 6.70
CA TRP A 244 11.77 -25.45 6.43
C TRP A 244 12.41 -25.85 5.12
N ASP A 245 13.25 -24.95 4.57
CA ASP A 245 14.00 -25.17 3.32
C ASP A 245 13.11 -25.56 2.13
N THR A 246 11.83 -25.25 2.22
CA THR A 246 10.79 -25.72 1.31
C THR A 246 10.21 -24.56 0.48
N VAL A 247 9.97 -24.83 -0.79
CA VAL A 247 9.33 -23.90 -1.73
C VAL A 247 8.13 -24.57 -2.38
N PRO A 248 7.06 -23.79 -2.69
CA PRO A 248 5.98 -24.28 -3.52
C PRO A 248 6.42 -24.34 -4.98
N GLU A 249 5.98 -25.36 -5.73
CA GLU A 249 6.27 -25.52 -7.16
C GLU A 249 5.01 -25.33 -8.02
N GLU A 250 3.87 -25.84 -7.56
CA GLU A 250 2.62 -25.86 -8.32
C GLU A 250 1.40 -25.94 -7.39
N ILE A 251 0.33 -25.27 -7.76
CA ILE A 251 -0.98 -25.38 -7.14
C ILE A 251 -1.89 -26.17 -8.08
N VAL A 252 -2.50 -27.23 -7.58
CA VAL A 252 -3.30 -28.17 -8.36
C VAL A 252 -4.71 -28.24 -7.78
N GLY A 253 -5.70 -28.36 -8.67
CA GLY A 253 -7.09 -28.52 -8.32
C GLY A 253 -7.95 -28.63 -9.57
N THR A 254 -9.26 -28.73 -9.37
CA THR A 254 -10.25 -28.68 -10.44
C THR A 254 -11.00 -27.35 -10.43
N ASP A 255 -12.03 -27.21 -9.61
CA ASP A 255 -12.77 -25.95 -9.45
C ASP A 255 -12.14 -25.02 -8.40
N LYS A 256 -11.36 -25.57 -7.50
CA LYS A 256 -10.66 -24.89 -6.38
C LYS A 256 -9.33 -25.57 -6.10
N VAL A 257 -8.52 -24.97 -5.25
CA VAL A 257 -7.29 -25.57 -4.74
C VAL A 257 -7.61 -26.89 -4.01
N GLU A 258 -6.86 -27.94 -4.32
CA GLU A 258 -6.93 -29.25 -3.68
C GLU A 258 -5.56 -29.71 -3.16
N THR A 259 -4.49 -29.32 -3.88
CA THR A 259 -3.13 -29.79 -3.57
C THR A 259 -2.11 -28.69 -3.86
N LEU A 260 -1.14 -28.57 -2.97
CA LEU A 260 0.04 -27.76 -3.15
C LEU A 260 1.28 -28.68 -3.28
N ARG A 261 1.93 -28.68 -4.43
CA ARG A 261 3.21 -29.37 -4.66
C ARG A 261 4.34 -28.55 -4.11
N ILE A 262 5.18 -29.20 -3.32
CA ILE A 262 6.31 -28.54 -2.66
C ILE A 262 7.61 -29.30 -2.93
N LEU A 263 8.72 -28.57 -2.88
CA LEU A 263 10.08 -29.10 -2.99
C LEU A 263 10.91 -28.68 -1.77
N ASN A 264 11.50 -29.63 -1.07
CA ASN A 264 12.51 -29.33 -0.10
C ASN A 264 13.85 -29.10 -0.83
N LYS A 265 14.40 -27.91 -0.70
CA LYS A 265 15.61 -27.49 -1.43
C LYS A 265 16.90 -28.16 -0.95
N LYS A 266 16.94 -28.66 0.30
CA LYS A 266 18.11 -29.33 0.86
C LYS A 266 18.14 -30.81 0.50
N THR A 267 16.99 -31.48 0.57
CA THR A 267 16.91 -32.93 0.32
C THR A 267 16.58 -33.28 -1.12
N GLY A 268 15.99 -32.34 -1.88
CA GLY A 268 15.43 -32.57 -3.20
C GLY A 268 14.10 -33.34 -3.19
N GLU A 269 13.54 -33.58 -2.02
CA GLU A 269 12.29 -34.32 -1.85
C GLU A 269 11.09 -33.48 -2.32
N LYS A 270 10.21 -34.08 -3.11
CA LYS A 270 8.94 -33.50 -3.54
C LYS A 270 7.79 -34.15 -2.82
N ASN A 271 6.87 -33.35 -2.34
CA ASN A 271 5.69 -33.80 -1.64
C ASN A 271 4.45 -33.03 -2.11
N ASP A 272 3.32 -33.70 -2.05
CA ASP A 272 2.01 -33.14 -2.33
C ASP A 272 1.26 -32.92 -0.99
N LEU A 273 0.91 -31.67 -0.69
CA LEU A 273 0.11 -31.31 0.49
C LEU A 273 -1.33 -31.11 0.09
N ALA A 274 -2.24 -31.86 0.69
CA ALA A 274 -3.68 -31.61 0.58
C ALA A 274 -4.04 -30.36 1.38
N VAL A 275 -4.58 -29.32 0.72
CA VAL A 275 -4.89 -28.01 1.32
C VAL A 275 -6.26 -27.48 0.86
#